data_f414fe3280174a75b40843a395f05564
#
_entry.id   f414fe3280174a75b40843a395f05564
#
_cell.length_a   1.000
_cell.length_b   1.000
_cell.length_c   1.000
_cell.angle_alpha   90.00
_cell.angle_beta   90.00
_cell.angle_gamma   90.00
#
_symmetry.space_group_name_H-M   'P 1'
#
loop_
_entity.id
_entity.type
_entity.pdbx_description
1 polymer ?
#
loop_
_entity_poly.entity_id
_entity_poly.type
_entity_poly.pdbx_seq_one_letter_code
_entity_poly.pdbx_strand_id
1 'polypeptide(L)'
;YYNTRVRKALRCCIAFFMLVGISVSFSCSVSSCGNSKTSEKQEQEEDLQAKKMIQGIWINEDQGSCAFRAKGDTIFYPDSLSEPVKFRIFADTLFLENSQSTKYHILKLTEHTLRFVNSDGDEVALSKTNDKDYLAVFEHEKPKTTDINQGRLIKRDTVMTAGEKRFHAYSQVNPTTFKVLRQSVNEEGVSVDQAYYDNIVHIAVYDGSKALINRDYRKGDFSRLVPKEYIARCILSDITIEKATAEGVHFIAILTEPDTYTSYHINIIVDANGKVNMTI
;
A
#
# COMPACT_ATOMS: atom_id res chain seq x y z
N TYR A 1 31.82 -3.16 -50.75
CA TYR A 1 32.56 -4.41 -51.06
C TYR A 1 32.05 -5.49 -50.11
N TYR A 2 31.30 -6.34 -50.66
CA TYR A 2 31.38 -7.78 -50.90
C TYR A 2 31.09 -8.59 -49.63
N ASN A 3 30.20 -9.50 -49.59
CA ASN A 3 29.36 -10.36 -50.42
C ASN A 3 28.96 -11.52 -49.51
N THR A 4 27.71 -11.75 -49.42
CA THR A 4 26.87 -12.79 -50.01
C THR A 4 27.02 -14.23 -49.53
N ARG A 5 25.84 -14.76 -49.11
CA ARG A 5 25.27 -16.08 -49.50
C ARG A 5 25.93 -17.32 -48.87
N VAL A 6 25.20 -18.36 -48.47
CA VAL A 6 24.21 -19.21 -49.13
C VAL A 6 23.60 -20.10 -48.06
N ARG A 7 22.37 -20.18 -47.77
CA ARG A 7 21.24 -21.00 -48.25
C ARG A 7 21.46 -22.52 -48.49
N LYS A 8 20.46 -23.27 -47.96
CA LYS A 8 19.89 -24.55 -48.38
C LYS A 8 20.47 -25.81 -47.70
N ALA A 9 19.66 -26.52 -46.95
CA ALA A 9 18.50 -27.40 -47.25
C ALA A 9 18.91 -28.77 -47.74
N LEU A 10 18.38 -29.81 -47.17
CA LEU A 10 17.61 -30.91 -47.73
C LEU A 10 17.67 -32.14 -46.84
N ARG A 11 16.63 -32.53 -46.18
CA ARG A 11 15.63 -33.55 -46.58
C ARG A 11 16.14 -35.00 -46.73
N CYS A 12 15.43 -35.87 -45.99
CA CYS A 12 14.96 -37.24 -46.33
C CYS A 12 15.97 -38.41 -46.30
N CYS A 13 15.67 -39.45 -45.59
CA CYS A 13 14.88 -40.65 -45.88
C CYS A 13 15.02 -41.65 -44.74
N ILE A 14 13.97 -42.06 -44.07
CA ILE A 14 13.13 -43.26 -44.23
C ILE A 14 13.94 -44.56 -44.52
N ALA A 15 13.85 -45.52 -43.59
CA ALA A 15 13.30 -46.86 -43.70
C ALA A 15 13.83 -47.77 -42.63
N PHE A 16 12.93 -48.25 -41.75
CA PHE A 16 12.47 -49.64 -41.74
C PHE A 16 13.54 -50.71 -41.62
N PHE A 17 13.62 -51.40 -40.46
CA PHE A 17 13.53 -52.87 -40.41
C PHE A 17 13.20 -53.35 -39.00
N MET A 18 12.19 -54.18 -38.94
CA MET A 18 11.78 -55.05 -37.84
C MET A 18 12.78 -56.22 -37.69
N LEU A 19 12.97 -56.74 -36.47
CA LEU A 19 12.60 -58.08 -36.03
C LEU A 19 13.34 -58.54 -34.75
N VAL A 20 12.53 -58.82 -33.72
CA VAL A 20 12.49 -60.02 -32.85
C VAL A 20 13.78 -60.54 -32.20
N GLY A 21 13.72 -60.68 -30.87
CA GLY A 21 14.58 -61.64 -30.15
C GLY A 21 14.67 -61.37 -28.63
N ILE A 22 13.70 -61.84 -27.88
CA ILE A 22 13.65 -62.63 -26.63
C ILE A 22 14.85 -62.55 -25.65
N SER A 23 14.49 -62.10 -24.42
CA SER A 23 14.90 -62.56 -23.07
C SER A 23 16.37 -62.54 -22.66
N VAL A 24 16.62 -61.94 -21.51
CA VAL A 24 16.92 -62.56 -20.23
C VAL A 24 17.29 -61.43 -19.21
N SER A 25 16.67 -61.52 -18.06
CA SER A 25 16.88 -60.77 -16.85
C SER A 25 18.33 -60.69 -16.40
N PHE A 26 18.81 -59.52 -16.03
CA PHE A 26 19.79 -59.38 -14.96
C PHE A 26 19.62 -58.07 -14.23
N SER A 27 19.20 -58.19 -12.98
CA SER A 27 19.10 -57.11 -12.02
C SER A 27 20.50 -56.58 -11.69
N CYS A 28 20.73 -55.30 -11.92
CA CYS A 28 21.77 -54.56 -11.23
C CYS A 28 21.22 -53.22 -10.82
N SER A 29 20.89 -53.11 -9.57
CA SER A 29 20.65 -51.89 -8.83
C SER A 29 21.91 -51.05 -8.81
N VAL A 30 21.90 -49.92 -9.52
CA VAL A 30 22.84 -48.84 -9.29
C VAL A 30 22.01 -47.65 -8.83
N SER A 31 22.08 -47.45 -7.52
CA SER A 31 21.61 -46.23 -6.88
C SER A 31 22.42 -45.04 -7.40
N SER A 32 21.88 -44.30 -8.33
CA SER A 32 22.38 -42.97 -8.65
C SER A 32 21.59 -41.94 -7.83
N CYS A 33 22.18 -41.57 -6.69
CA CYS A 33 21.74 -40.37 -5.95
C CYS A 33 22.00 -39.14 -6.79
N GLY A 34 21.04 -38.78 -7.61
CA GLY A 34 20.91 -37.45 -8.17
C GLY A 34 20.18 -36.57 -7.17
N ASN A 35 20.93 -35.86 -6.36
CA ASN A 35 20.39 -34.91 -5.37
C ASN A 35 19.93 -33.64 -6.10
N SER A 36 18.78 -33.69 -6.78
CA SER A 36 18.05 -32.51 -7.17
C SER A 36 17.37 -31.97 -5.90
N LYS A 37 18.02 -31.03 -5.24
CA LYS A 37 17.36 -30.18 -4.23
C LYS A 37 16.31 -29.34 -4.93
N THR A 38 15.13 -29.91 -5.12
CA THR A 38 13.91 -29.18 -5.22
C THR A 38 13.74 -28.53 -3.85
N SER A 39 13.98 -27.25 -3.74
CA SER A 39 13.59 -26.48 -2.57
C SER A 39 12.07 -26.47 -2.54
N GLU A 40 11.49 -27.49 -1.92
CA GLU A 40 10.12 -27.41 -1.43
C GLU A 40 10.08 -26.19 -0.51
N LYS A 41 9.37 -25.18 -0.94
CA LYS A 41 8.96 -24.06 -0.10
C LYS A 41 8.02 -24.70 0.93
N GLN A 42 8.58 -25.13 2.08
CA GLN A 42 7.75 -25.54 3.21
C GLN A 42 6.85 -24.35 3.53
N GLU A 43 5.57 -24.48 3.26
CA GLU A 43 4.57 -23.59 3.86
C GLU A 43 4.71 -23.79 5.37
N GLN A 44 5.30 -22.80 6.04
CA GLN A 44 5.37 -22.80 7.49
C GLN A 44 3.94 -22.79 8.01
N GLU A 45 3.56 -23.79 8.79
CA GLU A 45 2.27 -23.83 9.46
C GLU A 45 2.23 -22.77 10.57
N GLU A 46 1.07 -22.13 10.74
CA GLU A 46 0.85 -21.14 11.80
C GLU A 46 0.95 -21.80 13.18
N ASP A 47 1.70 -21.20 14.10
CA ASP A 47 1.81 -21.64 15.48
C ASP A 47 0.56 -21.24 16.28
N LEU A 48 -0.43 -22.13 16.29
CA LEU A 48 -1.70 -21.93 17.00
C LEU A 48 -1.52 -21.90 18.52
N GLN A 49 -0.47 -22.51 19.06
CA GLN A 49 -0.18 -22.47 20.49
C GLN A 49 0.36 -21.10 20.89
N ALA A 50 1.32 -20.56 20.17
CA ALA A 50 1.79 -19.19 20.33
C ALA A 50 0.63 -18.19 20.16
N LYS A 51 -0.23 -18.43 19.18
CA LYS A 51 -1.42 -17.60 18.95
C LYS A 51 -2.41 -17.60 20.13
N LYS A 52 -2.53 -18.70 20.85
CA LYS A 52 -3.30 -18.75 22.11
C LYS A 52 -2.59 -18.03 23.24
N MET A 53 -1.29 -18.18 23.36
CA MET A 53 -0.51 -17.53 24.42
C MET A 53 -0.52 -16.02 24.29
N ILE A 54 -0.52 -15.45 23.08
CA ILE A 54 -0.51 -13.99 22.89
C ILE A 54 -1.88 -13.34 23.19
N GLN A 55 -2.97 -14.10 23.29
CA GLN A 55 -4.30 -13.54 23.57
C GLN A 55 -4.33 -12.77 24.91
N GLY A 56 -5.02 -11.64 24.94
CA GLY A 56 -5.19 -10.81 26.14
C GLY A 56 -4.66 -9.40 25.96
N ILE A 57 -4.51 -8.68 27.07
CA ILE A 57 -4.04 -7.30 27.13
C ILE A 57 -2.58 -7.30 27.60
N TRP A 58 -1.75 -6.56 26.89
CA TRP A 58 -0.32 -6.44 27.12
C TRP A 58 0.06 -5.03 27.51
N ILE A 59 0.83 -4.90 28.60
CA ILE A 59 1.34 -3.65 29.14
C ILE A 59 2.85 -3.59 28.93
N ASN A 60 3.36 -2.43 28.58
CA ASN A 60 4.78 -2.15 28.53
C ASN A 60 5.38 -2.17 29.95
N GLU A 61 6.38 -3.01 30.19
CA GLU A 61 6.96 -3.17 31.52
C GLU A 61 7.69 -1.90 32.01
N ASP A 62 8.26 -1.14 31.08
CA ASP A 62 9.04 0.07 31.41
C ASP A 62 8.14 1.29 31.65
N GLN A 63 7.06 1.41 30.93
CA GLN A 63 6.20 2.60 30.93
C GLN A 63 4.91 2.40 31.74
N GLY A 64 4.49 1.14 31.97
CA GLY A 64 3.21 0.82 32.60
C GLY A 64 2.00 1.17 31.72
N SER A 65 2.22 1.55 30.46
CA SER A 65 1.19 1.87 29.48
C SER A 65 0.64 0.62 28.80
N CYS A 66 -0.59 0.69 28.31
CA CYS A 66 -1.18 -0.38 27.52
C CYS A 66 -0.60 -0.37 26.11
N ALA A 67 0.06 -1.46 25.71
CA ALA A 67 0.66 -1.59 24.40
C ALA A 67 -0.37 -2.05 23.33
N PHE A 68 -1.06 -3.15 23.58
CA PHE A 68 -2.09 -3.68 22.70
C PHE A 68 -2.97 -4.73 23.38
N ARG A 69 -4.06 -5.07 22.71
CA ARG A 69 -4.91 -6.22 23.01
C ARG A 69 -4.97 -7.17 21.85
N ALA A 70 -4.58 -8.43 22.03
CA ALA A 70 -4.80 -9.49 21.06
C ALA A 70 -6.12 -10.21 21.36
N LYS A 71 -7.02 -10.27 20.36
CA LYS A 71 -8.30 -10.98 20.45
C LYS A 71 -8.60 -11.71 19.13
N GLY A 72 -8.63 -13.05 19.19
CA GLY A 72 -8.77 -13.89 17.99
C GLY A 72 -7.57 -13.71 17.07
N ASP A 73 -7.82 -13.29 15.83
CA ASP A 73 -6.79 -13.05 14.80
C ASP A 73 -6.34 -11.58 14.73
N THR A 74 -6.78 -10.75 15.66
CA THR A 74 -6.64 -9.29 15.54
C THR A 74 -5.95 -8.70 16.76
N ILE A 75 -5.00 -7.80 16.51
CA ILE A 75 -4.41 -6.89 17.49
C ILE A 75 -5.14 -5.56 17.41
N PHE A 76 -5.55 -5.05 18.58
CA PHE A 76 -6.17 -3.75 18.79
C PHE A 76 -5.21 -2.86 19.57
N TYR A 77 -5.10 -1.62 19.17
CA TYR A 77 -4.26 -0.62 19.82
C TYR A 77 -5.10 0.28 20.76
N PRO A 78 -4.50 0.84 21.83
CA PRO A 78 -5.23 1.66 22.79
C PRO A 78 -5.58 3.05 22.28
N ASP A 79 -4.86 3.54 21.27
CA ASP A 79 -5.12 4.85 20.69
C ASP A 79 -6.30 4.84 19.71
N SER A 80 -6.89 6.01 19.48
CA SER A 80 -8.08 6.16 18.63
C SER A 80 -7.79 6.30 17.14
N LEU A 81 -6.54 6.27 16.71
CA LEU A 81 -6.13 6.50 15.32
C LEU A 81 -5.62 5.24 14.64
N SER A 82 -4.99 4.33 15.40
CA SER A 82 -4.41 3.10 14.87
C SER A 82 -5.47 2.08 14.48
N GLU A 83 -5.46 1.67 13.22
CA GLU A 83 -6.38 0.63 12.72
C GLU A 83 -6.01 -0.73 13.32
N PRO A 84 -7.00 -1.54 13.74
CA PRO A 84 -6.76 -2.92 14.16
C PRO A 84 -6.11 -3.73 13.02
N VAL A 85 -5.18 -4.61 13.39
CA VAL A 85 -4.41 -5.38 12.42
C VAL A 85 -4.57 -6.87 12.65
N LYS A 86 -4.73 -7.64 11.58
CA LYS A 86 -4.66 -9.10 11.66
C LYS A 86 -3.22 -9.55 11.86
N PHE A 87 -3.06 -10.63 12.61
CA PHE A 87 -1.76 -11.19 12.87
C PHE A 87 -1.71 -12.70 12.73
N ARG A 88 -0.53 -13.21 12.44
CA ARG A 88 -0.18 -14.64 12.45
C ARG A 88 1.17 -14.82 13.13
N ILE A 89 1.41 -16.00 13.66
CA ILE A 89 2.70 -16.36 14.26
C ILE A 89 3.22 -17.60 13.55
N PHE A 90 4.47 -17.54 13.09
CA PHE A 90 5.17 -18.65 12.49
C PHE A 90 6.50 -18.82 13.21
N ALA A 91 6.67 -19.94 13.90
CA ALA A 91 7.81 -20.18 14.77
C ALA A 91 8.04 -19.01 15.76
N ASP A 92 9.13 -18.29 15.64
CA ASP A 92 9.51 -17.14 16.47
C ASP A 92 9.20 -15.77 15.85
N THR A 93 8.30 -15.73 14.87
CA THR A 93 8.02 -14.50 14.14
C THR A 93 6.53 -14.11 14.22
N LEU A 94 6.25 -12.93 14.71
CA LEU A 94 4.95 -12.27 14.68
C LEU A 94 4.81 -11.49 13.38
N PHE A 95 3.83 -11.86 12.58
CA PHE A 95 3.48 -11.19 11.31
C PHE A 95 2.24 -10.33 11.51
N LEU A 96 2.33 -9.05 11.20
CA LEU A 96 1.21 -8.14 11.14
C LEU A 96 0.80 -7.92 9.68
N GLU A 97 -0.48 -8.14 9.37
CA GLU A 97 -1.06 -7.92 8.04
C GLU A 97 -1.48 -6.45 7.85
N ASN A 98 -0.60 -5.53 8.21
CA ASN A 98 -0.77 -4.10 7.97
C ASN A 98 -0.41 -3.74 6.51
N SER A 99 -0.49 -2.46 6.15
CA SER A 99 -0.27 -1.98 4.77
C SER A 99 1.07 -2.41 4.15
N GLN A 100 2.11 -2.69 4.96
CA GLN A 100 3.43 -3.11 4.51
C GLN A 100 3.82 -4.53 4.93
N SER A 101 2.94 -5.26 5.61
CA SER A 101 3.20 -6.63 6.12
C SER A 101 4.46 -6.72 6.97
N THR A 102 4.42 -6.11 8.16
CA THR A 102 5.56 -6.07 9.07
C THR A 102 5.77 -7.36 9.84
N LYS A 103 7.01 -7.58 10.28
CA LYS A 103 7.46 -8.80 10.97
C LYS A 103 8.27 -8.42 12.19
N TYR A 104 8.02 -9.11 13.30
CA TYR A 104 8.75 -8.92 14.56
C TYR A 104 9.28 -10.24 15.05
N HIS A 105 10.56 -10.28 15.40
CA HIS A 105 11.17 -11.48 15.97
C HIS A 105 10.82 -11.58 17.45
N ILE A 106 10.16 -12.68 17.84
CA ILE A 106 9.79 -13.00 19.21
C ILE A 106 10.97 -13.61 19.90
N LEU A 107 11.48 -12.93 20.92
CA LEU A 107 12.56 -13.44 21.78
C LEU A 107 12.04 -14.38 22.86
N LYS A 108 10.84 -14.10 23.37
CA LYS A 108 10.19 -14.90 24.40
C LYS A 108 8.68 -14.70 24.34
N LEU A 109 7.95 -15.79 24.37
CA LEU A 109 6.49 -15.78 24.52
C LEU A 109 6.09 -16.85 25.55
N THR A 110 5.44 -16.40 26.60
CA THR A 110 4.85 -17.25 27.65
C THR A 110 3.43 -16.78 27.93
N GLU A 111 2.75 -17.42 28.87
CA GLU A 111 1.41 -16.99 29.27
C GLU A 111 1.35 -15.56 29.81
N HIS A 112 2.45 -15.05 30.39
CA HIS A 112 2.48 -13.73 31.08
C HIS A 112 3.54 -12.78 30.55
N THR A 113 4.42 -13.21 29.67
CA THR A 113 5.53 -12.37 29.17
C THR A 113 5.64 -12.49 27.66
N LEU A 114 5.74 -11.36 26.98
CA LEU A 114 6.09 -11.27 25.56
C LEU A 114 7.28 -10.33 25.41
N ARG A 115 8.36 -10.83 24.78
CA ARG A 115 9.51 -10.01 24.40
C ARG A 115 9.75 -10.18 22.91
N PHE A 116 9.94 -9.08 22.23
CA PHE A 116 10.20 -9.07 20.80
C PHE A 116 11.12 -7.91 20.42
N VAL A 117 11.70 -7.98 19.22
CA VAL A 117 12.51 -6.88 18.67
C VAL A 117 11.61 -6.00 17.79
N ASN A 118 11.57 -4.70 18.08
CA ASN A 118 10.76 -3.73 17.35
C ASN A 118 11.40 -3.30 16.01
N SER A 119 10.78 -2.35 15.31
CA SER A 119 11.27 -1.86 14.01
C SER A 119 12.62 -1.13 14.08
N ASP A 120 12.95 -0.57 15.24
CA ASP A 120 14.21 0.16 15.49
C ASP A 120 15.35 -0.76 15.92
N GLY A 121 15.05 -2.04 16.18
CA GLY A 121 15.98 -3.04 16.64
C GLY A 121 16.08 -3.14 18.16
N ASP A 122 15.22 -2.46 18.90
CA ASP A 122 15.18 -2.49 20.36
C ASP A 122 14.32 -3.64 20.87
N GLU A 123 14.69 -4.18 22.04
CA GLU A 123 13.88 -5.17 22.73
C GLU A 123 12.72 -4.49 23.45
N VAL A 124 11.50 -4.93 23.15
CA VAL A 124 10.28 -4.53 23.85
C VAL A 124 9.86 -5.63 24.79
N ALA A 125 9.66 -5.29 26.07
CA ALA A 125 9.24 -6.20 27.12
C ALA A 125 7.81 -5.87 27.55
N LEU A 126 6.91 -6.84 27.37
CA LEU A 126 5.50 -6.69 27.70
C LEU A 126 5.08 -7.76 28.72
N SER A 127 4.24 -7.39 29.65
CA SER A 127 3.58 -8.29 30.59
C SER A 127 2.07 -8.33 30.35
N LYS A 128 1.48 -9.53 30.50
CA LYS A 128 0.03 -9.70 30.35
C LYS A 128 -0.68 -9.26 31.62
N THR A 129 -1.75 -8.47 31.44
CA THR A 129 -2.63 -8.08 32.53
C THR A 129 -4.03 -8.69 32.40
N ASN A 130 -4.65 -8.96 33.57
CA ASN A 130 -6.06 -9.34 33.70
C ASN A 130 -6.89 -8.21 34.31
N ASP A 131 -6.30 -7.04 34.51
CA ASP A 131 -6.97 -5.87 35.07
C ASP A 131 -8.04 -5.36 34.09
N LYS A 132 -9.28 -5.27 34.60
CA LYS A 132 -10.43 -4.86 33.81
C LYS A 132 -10.42 -3.37 33.45
N ASP A 133 -9.69 -2.56 34.19
CA ASP A 133 -9.59 -1.12 33.92
C ASP A 133 -8.94 -0.85 32.55
N TYR A 134 -8.00 -1.72 32.12
CA TYR A 134 -7.44 -1.63 30.78
C TYR A 134 -8.43 -2.04 29.66
N LEU A 135 -9.51 -2.79 29.97
CA LEU A 135 -10.52 -3.11 28.97
C LEU A 135 -11.26 -1.87 28.46
N ALA A 136 -11.48 -0.89 29.34
CA ALA A 136 -12.16 0.36 29.00
C ALA A 136 -11.42 1.14 27.89
N VAL A 137 -10.09 0.99 27.82
CA VAL A 137 -9.29 1.64 26.78
C VAL A 137 -9.64 1.10 25.37
N PHE A 138 -10.08 -0.16 25.27
CA PHE A 138 -10.44 -0.80 23.99
C PHE A 138 -11.97 -0.82 23.73
N GLU A 139 -12.78 -0.30 24.63
CA GLU A 139 -14.24 -0.17 24.43
C GLU A 139 -14.60 1.06 23.62
N HIS A 140 -13.62 1.90 23.32
CA HIS A 140 -13.81 3.06 22.47
C HIS A 140 -14.14 2.65 21.04
N GLU A 141 -14.94 3.52 20.42
CA GLU A 141 -15.42 3.41 19.05
C GLU A 141 -14.32 3.01 18.07
N LYS A 142 -14.73 2.50 16.91
CA LYS A 142 -13.83 2.16 15.79
C LYS A 142 -12.80 3.28 15.57
N PRO A 143 -11.56 2.94 15.17
CA PRO A 143 -10.54 3.92 14.91
C PRO A 143 -11.05 5.07 14.05
N LYS A 144 -10.73 6.28 14.45
CA LYS A 144 -11.21 7.48 13.79
C LYS A 144 -10.39 7.70 12.52
N THR A 145 -11.03 7.59 11.38
CA THR A 145 -10.42 7.99 10.11
C THR A 145 -10.27 9.51 10.05
N THR A 146 -9.06 9.97 9.80
CA THR A 146 -8.75 11.40 9.75
C THR A 146 -9.11 11.99 8.39
N ASP A 147 -9.70 13.17 8.41
CA ASP A 147 -10.03 13.97 7.23
C ASP A 147 -9.19 15.25 7.24
N ILE A 148 -8.30 15.40 6.27
CA ILE A 148 -7.37 16.54 6.20
C ILE A 148 -8.14 17.86 6.00
N ASN A 149 -9.26 17.84 5.26
CA ASN A 149 -10.08 19.01 5.00
C ASN A 149 -11.27 19.13 5.97
N GLN A 150 -11.24 18.41 7.09
CA GLN A 150 -12.33 18.36 8.08
C GLN A 150 -13.69 17.97 7.46
N GLY A 151 -13.70 17.14 6.41
CA GLY A 151 -14.91 16.75 5.71
C GLY A 151 -15.61 17.88 4.96
N ARG A 152 -14.93 18.98 4.72
CA ARG A 152 -15.52 20.17 4.09
C ARG A 152 -15.41 20.11 2.58
N LEU A 153 -16.52 20.43 1.93
CA LEU A 153 -16.56 20.70 0.51
C LEU A 153 -15.92 22.08 0.25
N ILE A 154 -14.84 22.11 -0.53
CA ILE A 154 -14.13 23.35 -0.87
C ILE A 154 -14.44 23.70 -2.32
N LYS A 155 -14.95 24.91 -2.56
CA LYS A 155 -15.27 25.41 -3.90
C LYS A 155 -14.47 26.66 -4.23
N ARG A 156 -13.97 26.72 -5.46
CA ARG A 156 -13.34 27.89 -6.07
C ARG A 156 -13.97 28.13 -7.42
N ASP A 157 -14.31 29.37 -7.66
CA ASP A 157 -14.95 29.86 -8.90
C ASP A 157 -14.31 31.18 -9.27
N THR A 158 -13.72 31.26 -10.44
CA THR A 158 -12.93 32.41 -10.86
C THR A 158 -13.06 32.65 -12.35
N VAL A 159 -13.12 33.93 -12.70
CA VAL A 159 -13.04 34.40 -14.09
C VAL A 159 -11.69 35.04 -14.32
N MET A 160 -10.99 34.57 -15.35
CA MET A 160 -9.65 35.03 -15.71
C MET A 160 -9.57 35.40 -17.17
N THR A 161 -8.69 36.36 -17.50
CA THR A 161 -8.45 36.80 -18.88
C THR A 161 -7.01 36.48 -19.30
N ALA A 162 -6.84 36.07 -20.55
CA ALA A 162 -5.53 35.89 -21.19
C ALA A 162 -5.61 36.42 -22.62
N GLY A 163 -5.07 37.62 -22.84
CA GLY A 163 -5.29 38.37 -24.07
C GLY A 163 -6.77 38.72 -24.24
N GLU A 164 -7.36 38.41 -25.36
CA GLU A 164 -8.77 38.64 -25.65
C GLU A 164 -9.71 37.55 -25.14
N LYS A 165 -9.17 36.43 -24.63
CA LYS A 165 -9.96 35.29 -24.15
C LYS A 165 -10.31 35.49 -22.68
N ARG A 166 -11.56 35.12 -22.35
CA ARG A 166 -12.08 35.13 -21.00
C ARG A 166 -12.50 33.73 -20.59
N PHE A 167 -11.78 33.17 -19.64
CA PHE A 167 -12.03 31.83 -19.11
C PHE A 167 -12.78 31.90 -17.77
N HIS A 168 -13.74 31.00 -17.60
CA HIS A 168 -14.36 30.71 -16.32
C HIS A 168 -13.83 29.39 -15.83
N ALA A 169 -13.09 29.39 -14.72
CA ALA A 169 -12.46 28.21 -14.13
C ALA A 169 -13.12 27.88 -12.79
N TYR A 170 -13.36 26.59 -12.58
CA TYR A 170 -13.99 26.06 -11.39
C TYR A 170 -13.17 24.90 -10.84
N SER A 171 -13.01 24.84 -9.51
CA SER A 171 -12.42 23.72 -8.79
C SER A 171 -13.24 23.39 -7.55
N GLN A 172 -13.56 22.13 -7.34
CA GLN A 172 -14.29 21.66 -6.17
C GLN A 172 -13.68 20.39 -5.59
N VAL A 173 -13.22 20.47 -4.34
CA VAL A 173 -12.77 19.32 -3.58
C VAL A 173 -13.97 18.67 -2.91
N ASN A 174 -14.22 17.41 -3.22
CA ASN A 174 -15.29 16.60 -2.68
C ASN A 174 -14.68 15.54 -1.74
N PRO A 175 -14.94 15.62 -0.43
CA PRO A 175 -14.55 14.55 0.50
C PRO A 175 -15.20 13.23 0.13
N THR A 176 -14.48 12.14 0.34
CA THR A 176 -14.99 10.79 0.10
C THR A 176 -14.85 9.92 1.33
N THR A 177 -15.35 8.69 1.27
CA THR A 177 -15.15 7.65 2.29
C THR A 177 -14.05 6.66 1.90
N PHE A 178 -13.29 6.95 0.85
CA PHE A 178 -12.17 6.10 0.43
C PHE A 178 -11.01 6.26 1.41
N LYS A 179 -10.62 5.17 2.04
CA LYS A 179 -9.52 5.16 3.00
C LYS A 179 -8.17 5.00 2.30
N VAL A 180 -7.22 5.77 2.77
CA VAL A 180 -5.78 5.62 2.48
C VAL A 180 -5.11 5.28 3.79
N LEU A 181 -4.36 4.19 3.81
CA LEU A 181 -3.60 3.77 4.99
C LEU A 181 -2.20 4.35 4.90
N ARG A 182 -1.78 4.98 5.97
CA ARG A 182 -0.41 5.43 6.18
C ARG A 182 0.17 4.73 7.39
N GLN A 183 1.32 4.09 7.19
CA GLN A 183 2.05 3.47 8.28
C GLN A 183 2.76 4.54 9.13
N SER A 184 2.67 4.39 10.42
CA SER A 184 3.42 5.13 11.44
C SER A 184 4.01 4.14 12.45
N VAL A 185 4.76 4.62 13.41
CA VAL A 185 5.33 3.80 14.49
C VAL A 185 4.76 4.33 15.80
N ASN A 186 4.24 3.42 16.64
CA ASN A 186 3.73 3.77 17.97
C ASN A 186 4.86 3.88 19.02
N GLU A 187 4.50 4.14 20.27
CA GLU A 187 5.47 4.32 21.37
C GLU A 187 6.31 3.07 21.65
N GLU A 188 5.80 1.88 21.35
CA GLU A 188 6.53 0.61 21.47
C GLU A 188 7.44 0.30 20.26
N GLY A 189 7.53 1.19 19.28
CA GLY A 189 8.28 0.94 18.06
C GLY A 189 7.60 -0.08 17.14
N VAL A 190 6.28 -0.28 17.28
CA VAL A 190 5.47 -1.16 16.44
C VAL A 190 4.83 -0.35 15.32
N SER A 191 4.92 -0.88 14.11
CA SER A 191 4.30 -0.28 12.93
C SER A 191 2.79 -0.43 12.97
N VAL A 192 2.09 0.69 12.95
CA VAL A 192 0.62 0.79 12.96
C VAL A 192 0.13 1.51 11.71
N ASP A 193 -1.05 1.17 11.23
CA ASP A 193 -1.70 1.88 10.15
C ASP A 193 -2.69 2.91 10.70
N GLN A 194 -2.62 4.13 10.17
CA GLN A 194 -3.60 5.18 10.40
C GLN A 194 -4.37 5.45 9.11
N ALA A 195 -5.67 5.64 9.21
CA ALA A 195 -6.54 5.82 8.07
C ALA A 195 -6.88 7.30 7.83
N TYR A 196 -6.82 7.71 6.56
CA TYR A 196 -7.16 9.04 6.08
C TYR A 196 -8.17 8.94 4.95
N TYR A 197 -9.11 9.88 4.86
CA TYR A 197 -10.01 9.94 3.72
C TYR A 197 -9.36 10.65 2.53
N ASP A 198 -9.49 10.05 1.35
CA ASP A 198 -9.09 10.66 0.08
C ASP A 198 -10.20 11.55 -0.46
N ASN A 199 -9.88 12.38 -1.45
CA ASN A 199 -10.83 13.26 -2.10
C ASN A 199 -10.97 12.95 -3.60
N ILE A 200 -12.06 13.45 -4.16
CA ILE A 200 -12.24 13.62 -5.60
C ILE A 200 -12.30 15.12 -5.86
N VAL A 201 -11.51 15.59 -6.82
CA VAL A 201 -11.54 17.01 -7.18
C VAL A 201 -12.13 17.18 -8.57
N HIS A 202 -13.24 17.91 -8.63
CA HIS A 202 -13.88 18.29 -9.87
C HIS A 202 -13.28 19.59 -10.39
N ILE A 203 -12.87 19.62 -11.66
CA ILE A 203 -12.50 20.87 -12.33
C ILE A 203 -13.32 21.07 -13.60
N ALA A 204 -13.66 22.33 -13.87
CA ALA A 204 -14.29 22.74 -15.11
C ALA A 204 -13.67 24.05 -15.61
N VAL A 205 -13.55 24.16 -16.93
CA VAL A 205 -13.09 25.38 -17.61
C VAL A 205 -14.01 25.66 -18.78
N TYR A 206 -14.44 26.91 -18.89
CA TYR A 206 -15.29 27.39 -19.98
C TYR A 206 -14.63 28.58 -20.67
N ASP A 207 -14.76 28.63 -22.01
CA ASP A 207 -14.49 29.81 -22.84
C ASP A 207 -15.84 30.33 -23.34
N GLY A 208 -16.34 31.40 -22.69
CA GLY A 208 -17.73 31.86 -22.85
C GLY A 208 -18.71 30.75 -22.43
N SER A 209 -19.54 30.30 -23.39
CA SER A 209 -20.49 29.20 -23.18
C SER A 209 -19.94 27.82 -23.53
N LYS A 210 -18.72 27.75 -24.11
CA LYS A 210 -18.09 26.50 -24.51
C LYS A 210 -17.37 25.85 -23.34
N ALA A 211 -17.75 24.64 -22.96
CA ALA A 211 -16.99 23.84 -22.01
C ALA A 211 -15.71 23.31 -22.68
N LEU A 212 -14.55 23.63 -22.14
CA LEU A 212 -13.25 23.11 -22.55
C LEU A 212 -12.96 21.79 -21.84
N ILE A 213 -13.18 21.77 -20.53
CA ILE A 213 -13.09 20.57 -19.68
C ILE A 213 -14.15 20.61 -18.60
N ASN A 214 -14.66 19.46 -18.20
CA ASN A 214 -15.59 19.27 -17.10
C ASN A 214 -15.45 17.80 -16.63
N ARG A 215 -14.63 17.55 -15.60
CA ARG A 215 -14.37 16.19 -15.13
C ARG A 215 -13.85 16.12 -13.71
N ASP A 216 -13.98 14.92 -13.13
CA ASP A 216 -13.41 14.57 -11.85
C ASP A 216 -11.98 14.04 -12.00
N TYR A 217 -11.16 14.37 -11.02
CA TYR A 217 -9.81 13.86 -10.84
C TYR A 217 -9.70 13.09 -9.54
N ARG A 218 -8.94 12.00 -9.58
CA ARG A 218 -8.54 11.19 -8.45
C ARG A 218 -7.02 11.10 -8.42
N LYS A 219 -6.42 10.75 -7.28
CA LYS A 219 -4.96 10.58 -7.19
C LYS A 219 -4.39 9.62 -8.25
N GLY A 220 -5.14 8.58 -8.63
CA GLY A 220 -4.75 7.62 -9.67
C GLY A 220 -4.51 8.23 -11.06
N ASP A 221 -5.14 9.38 -11.38
CA ASP A 221 -4.93 10.09 -12.65
C ASP A 221 -3.49 10.61 -12.81
N PHE A 222 -2.77 10.74 -11.69
CA PHE A 222 -1.39 11.23 -11.63
C PHE A 222 -0.33 10.12 -11.56
N SER A 223 -0.73 8.85 -11.65
CA SER A 223 0.14 7.69 -11.48
C SER A 223 1.27 7.55 -12.50
N ARG A 224 1.21 8.27 -13.62
CA ARG A 224 2.29 8.33 -14.62
C ARG A 224 3.39 9.35 -14.27
N LEU A 225 3.10 10.29 -13.37
CA LEU A 225 3.99 11.39 -13.00
C LEU A 225 4.60 11.19 -11.60
N VAL A 226 3.93 10.41 -10.76
CA VAL A 226 4.29 10.23 -9.35
C VAL A 226 4.58 8.74 -9.10
N PRO A 227 5.63 8.40 -8.30
CA PRO A 227 5.95 7.01 -7.98
C PRO A 227 4.74 6.24 -7.42
N LYS A 228 4.60 4.98 -7.84
CA LYS A 228 3.45 4.13 -7.47
C LYS A 228 3.33 3.95 -5.95
N GLU A 229 4.45 3.83 -5.27
CA GLU A 229 4.53 3.67 -3.83
C GLU A 229 4.01 4.92 -3.10
N TYR A 230 4.25 6.10 -3.66
CA TYR A 230 3.73 7.36 -3.12
C TYR A 230 2.23 7.49 -3.36
N ILE A 231 1.74 7.15 -4.56
CA ILE A 231 0.29 7.16 -4.87
C ILE A 231 -0.50 6.27 -3.91
N ALA A 232 0.08 5.15 -3.47
CA ALA A 232 -0.59 4.24 -2.54
C ALA A 232 -0.89 4.89 -1.18
N ARG A 233 0.00 5.75 -0.68
CA ARG A 233 -0.06 6.35 0.67
C ARG A 233 -0.43 7.84 0.70
N CYS A 234 -0.52 8.53 -0.45
CA CYS A 234 -0.95 9.92 -0.52
C CYS A 234 -2.45 10.06 -0.70
N ILE A 235 -2.95 11.26 -0.48
CA ILE A 235 -4.29 11.71 -0.84
C ILE A 235 -4.21 12.83 -1.88
N LEU A 236 -5.24 12.98 -2.71
CA LEU A 236 -5.44 14.18 -3.52
C LEU A 236 -6.04 15.26 -2.63
N SER A 237 -5.20 16.12 -2.07
CA SER A 237 -5.67 17.13 -1.11
C SER A 237 -6.38 18.30 -1.78
N ASP A 238 -5.93 18.71 -2.97
CA ASP A 238 -6.49 19.86 -3.67
C ASP A 238 -6.15 19.88 -5.18
N ILE A 239 -6.88 20.68 -5.95
CA ILE A 239 -6.47 21.20 -7.25
C ILE A 239 -6.81 22.70 -7.26
N THR A 240 -5.79 23.54 -7.12
CA THR A 240 -5.95 25.00 -7.06
C THR A 240 -5.96 25.63 -8.45
N ILE A 241 -6.71 26.71 -8.61
CA ILE A 241 -6.71 27.52 -9.83
C ILE A 241 -5.61 28.57 -9.69
N GLU A 242 -4.67 28.63 -10.64
CA GLU A 242 -3.50 29.52 -10.55
C GLU A 242 -3.66 30.77 -11.42
N LYS A 243 -3.67 30.59 -12.72
CA LYS A 243 -3.67 31.69 -13.69
C LYS A 243 -4.21 31.25 -15.06
N ALA A 244 -4.51 32.23 -15.90
CA ALA A 244 -4.70 31.99 -17.33
C ALA A 244 -3.55 32.64 -18.12
N THR A 245 -3.05 31.97 -19.14
CA THR A 245 -2.01 32.44 -20.06
C THR A 245 -2.43 32.18 -21.51
N ALA A 246 -1.59 32.54 -22.46
CA ALA A 246 -1.80 32.20 -23.87
C ALA A 246 -1.87 30.69 -24.11
N GLU A 247 -1.24 29.87 -23.23
CA GLU A 247 -1.27 28.41 -23.31
C GLU A 247 -2.59 27.82 -22.81
N GLY A 248 -3.30 28.51 -21.91
CA GLY A 248 -4.56 28.06 -21.34
C GLY A 248 -4.72 28.42 -19.87
N VAL A 249 -5.59 27.68 -19.19
CA VAL A 249 -5.84 27.82 -17.75
C VAL A 249 -4.95 26.84 -17.00
N HIS A 250 -4.24 27.35 -16.02
CA HIS A 250 -3.27 26.62 -15.19
C HIS A 250 -3.88 26.27 -13.83
N PHE A 251 -3.70 25.03 -13.43
CA PHE A 251 -4.03 24.51 -12.11
C PHE A 251 -2.81 23.81 -11.51
N ILE A 252 -2.79 23.68 -10.18
CA ILE A 252 -1.84 22.85 -9.47
C ILE A 252 -2.61 21.79 -8.69
N ALA A 253 -2.39 20.52 -9.03
CA ALA A 253 -2.85 19.41 -8.23
C ALA A 253 -1.84 19.10 -7.12
N ILE A 254 -2.35 18.92 -5.90
CA ILE A 254 -1.54 18.70 -4.70
C ILE A 254 -1.86 17.31 -4.17
N LEU A 255 -0.87 16.41 -4.26
CA LEU A 255 -0.91 15.10 -3.64
C LEU A 255 -0.06 15.15 -2.37
N THR A 256 -0.69 14.95 -1.23
CA THR A 256 -0.03 15.06 0.08
C THR A 256 0.03 13.71 0.76
N GLU A 257 1.20 13.34 1.30
CA GLU A 257 1.28 12.23 2.25
C GLU A 257 0.82 12.74 3.62
N PRO A 258 -0.26 12.17 4.19
CA PRO A 258 -0.81 12.63 5.46
C PRO A 258 0.22 12.66 6.58
N ASP A 259 0.12 13.64 7.50
CA ASP A 259 1.01 13.86 8.65
C ASP A 259 2.49 13.96 8.29
N THR A 260 2.79 14.39 7.07
CA THR A 260 4.14 14.72 6.64
C THR A 260 4.16 16.09 5.92
N TYR A 261 5.36 16.60 5.70
CA TYR A 261 5.58 17.78 4.84
C TYR A 261 5.80 17.40 3.37
N THR A 262 5.65 16.12 3.03
CA THR A 262 5.91 15.63 1.69
C THR A 262 4.66 15.79 0.82
N SER A 263 4.81 16.50 -0.30
CA SER A 263 3.77 16.63 -1.31
C SER A 263 4.35 16.69 -2.73
N TYR A 264 3.59 16.18 -3.69
CA TYR A 264 3.83 16.41 -5.12
C TYR A 264 2.89 17.48 -5.61
N HIS A 265 3.45 18.47 -6.32
CA HIS A 265 2.73 19.51 -7.00
C HIS A 265 2.81 19.26 -8.50
N ILE A 266 1.66 19.05 -9.13
CA ILE A 266 1.55 18.71 -10.54
C ILE A 266 0.84 19.85 -11.25
N ASN A 267 1.54 20.45 -12.23
CA ASN A 267 0.97 21.46 -13.08
C ASN A 267 0.00 20.82 -14.06
N ILE A 268 -1.21 21.36 -14.14
CA ILE A 268 -2.26 20.97 -15.11
C ILE A 268 -2.54 22.20 -15.96
N ILE A 269 -2.40 22.09 -17.27
CA ILE A 269 -2.73 23.14 -18.23
C ILE A 269 -3.87 22.65 -19.10
N VAL A 270 -4.95 23.42 -19.12
CA VAL A 270 -6.10 23.18 -20.01
C VAL A 270 -6.04 24.21 -21.13
N ASP A 271 -5.70 23.76 -22.35
CA ASP A 271 -5.58 24.67 -23.50
C ASP A 271 -6.95 25.11 -24.04
N ALA A 272 -6.94 26.03 -24.99
CA ALA A 272 -8.16 26.57 -25.61
C ALA A 272 -8.98 25.54 -26.42
N ASN A 273 -8.43 24.34 -26.67
CA ASN A 273 -9.12 23.24 -27.35
C ASN A 273 -9.65 22.20 -26.33
N GLY A 274 -9.38 22.40 -25.05
CA GLY A 274 -9.74 21.46 -23.97
C GLY A 274 -8.75 20.32 -23.82
N LYS A 275 -7.59 20.37 -24.46
CA LYS A 275 -6.52 19.38 -24.23
C LYS A 275 -5.85 19.67 -22.90
N VAL A 276 -5.66 18.60 -22.11
CA VAL A 276 -5.01 18.64 -20.81
C VAL A 276 -3.57 18.18 -20.94
N ASN A 277 -2.64 19.00 -20.45
CA ASN A 277 -1.25 18.65 -20.26
C ASN A 277 -0.90 18.66 -18.77
N MET A 278 -0.12 17.67 -18.30
CA MET A 278 0.27 17.52 -16.91
C MET A 278 1.78 17.34 -16.81
N THR A 279 2.43 18.09 -15.92
CA THR A 279 3.89 18.02 -15.66
C THR A 279 4.16 18.21 -14.17
N ILE A 280 5.28 17.69 -13.67
CA ILE A 280 5.81 17.98 -12.34
C ILE A 280 6.58 19.27 -12.38
#